data_ce37d1a302655e6efad825782f4c9b1c
#
_entry.id   ce37d1a302655e6efad825782f4c9b1c
#
_cell.length_a   1.000
_cell.length_b   1.000
_cell.length_c   1.000
_cell.angle_alpha   90.00
_cell.angle_beta   90.00
_cell.angle_gamma   90.00
#
_symmetry.space_group_name_H-M   'P 1'
#
loop_
_entity.id
_entity.type
_entity.pdbx_description
1 polymer ?
#
loop_
_entity_poly.entity_id
_entity_poly.type
_entity_poly.pdbx_seq_one_letter_code
_entity_poly.pdbx_strand_id
1 'polypeptide(L)'
;MVAQLNTGQRKVFDQVMAPINQPTNLTLPRQFYLDGPGGSGKTFMYNTFGNVLEGQGKTVIMVASTRIAATLLLNGATYHSTFKIDPSIITDTTTSKIEEHSHIAKLIREASLIICYEATMMTRYALKALAKILRKIMKNNLPYGKKVVVLGGDFRQCLLVIKHGKRVKMVETIIKNCPFSSHFHQLKLHQNMRTVAGSQKHADWLITLGNGTLPRLEI
;
A
#
# COMPACT_ATOMS: atom_id res chain seq x y z
N MET A 1 -12.56 14.71 -9.49
CA MET A 1 -12.10 13.36 -9.05
C MET A 1 -12.96 12.78 -7.92
N VAL A 2 -13.18 13.47 -6.78
CA VAL A 2 -13.99 12.89 -5.67
C VAL A 2 -15.43 12.58 -6.10
N ALA A 3 -16.05 13.43 -6.93
CA ALA A 3 -17.40 13.20 -7.47
C ALA A 3 -17.49 11.99 -8.42
N GLN A 4 -16.37 11.46 -8.89
CA GLN A 4 -16.30 10.29 -9.79
C GLN A 4 -16.10 8.98 -9.02
N LEU A 5 -15.92 9.02 -7.70
CA LEU A 5 -15.81 7.84 -6.87
C LEU A 5 -17.16 7.11 -6.79
N ASN A 6 -17.16 5.81 -7.03
CA ASN A 6 -18.34 5.00 -6.75
C ASN A 6 -18.54 4.87 -5.22
N THR A 7 -19.68 4.32 -4.81
CA THR A 7 -20.05 4.19 -3.40
C THR A 7 -18.99 3.46 -2.56
N GLY A 8 -18.41 2.37 -3.08
CA GLY A 8 -17.36 1.62 -2.40
C GLY A 8 -16.06 2.40 -2.27
N GLN A 9 -15.63 3.06 -3.33
CA GLN A 9 -14.46 3.93 -3.35
C GLN A 9 -14.65 5.14 -2.44
N ARG A 10 -15.84 5.75 -2.43
CA ARG A 10 -16.17 6.88 -1.55
C ARG A 10 -16.05 6.49 -0.09
N LYS A 11 -16.58 5.33 0.30
CA LYS A 11 -16.46 4.81 1.66
C LYS A 11 -14.99 4.63 2.08
N VAL A 12 -14.16 4.08 1.21
CA VAL A 12 -12.70 3.94 1.43
C VAL A 12 -12.05 5.32 1.57
N PHE A 13 -12.39 6.26 0.69
CA PHE A 13 -11.87 7.62 0.72
C PHE A 13 -12.16 8.30 2.06
N ASP A 14 -13.41 8.28 2.49
CA ASP A 14 -13.84 8.93 3.74
C ASP A 14 -13.14 8.31 4.98
N GLN A 15 -12.96 6.98 5.01
CA GLN A 15 -12.26 6.30 6.11
C GLN A 15 -10.77 6.68 6.20
N VAL A 16 -10.07 6.79 5.09
CA VAL A 16 -8.66 7.19 5.08
C VAL A 16 -8.50 8.68 5.38
N MET A 17 -9.41 9.53 4.91
CA MET A 17 -9.38 10.96 5.17
C MET A 17 -9.73 11.33 6.61
N ALA A 18 -10.52 10.52 7.30
CA ALA A 18 -10.95 10.80 8.68
C ALA A 18 -9.77 11.08 9.65
N PRO A 19 -8.74 10.20 9.80
CA PRO A 19 -7.61 10.47 10.68
C PRO A 19 -6.68 11.59 10.18
N ILE A 20 -6.73 11.97 8.91
CA ILE A 20 -5.99 13.10 8.36
C ILE A 20 -6.67 14.42 8.73
N ASN A 21 -8.01 14.45 8.69
CA ASN A 21 -8.81 15.62 9.05
C ASN A 21 -8.98 15.79 10.58
N GLN A 22 -8.84 14.70 11.34
CA GLN A 22 -8.93 14.68 12.80
C GLN A 22 -7.63 14.13 13.43
N PRO A 23 -6.48 14.83 13.31
CA PRO A 23 -5.18 14.30 13.71
C PRO A 23 -5.04 14.08 15.22
N THR A 24 -5.84 14.72 16.03
CA THR A 24 -5.88 14.57 17.49
C THR A 24 -6.70 13.38 17.96
N ASN A 25 -7.65 12.91 17.13
CA ASN A 25 -8.46 11.74 17.45
C ASN A 25 -7.62 10.45 17.33
N LEU A 26 -7.27 9.86 18.47
CA LEU A 26 -6.45 8.66 18.55
C LEU A 26 -7.23 7.36 18.39
N THR A 27 -8.56 7.40 18.42
CA THR A 27 -9.41 6.22 18.24
C THR A 27 -9.53 5.82 16.77
N LEU A 28 -9.27 6.74 15.84
CA LEU A 28 -9.34 6.48 14.41
C LEU A 28 -8.14 5.62 13.94
N PRO A 29 -8.38 4.60 13.13
CA PRO A 29 -7.30 3.81 12.53
C PRO A 29 -6.44 4.71 11.62
N ARG A 30 -5.13 4.43 11.59
CA ARG A 30 -4.17 5.18 10.77
C ARG A 30 -3.42 4.31 9.77
N GLN A 31 -3.48 3.01 9.93
CA GLN A 31 -2.89 2.04 9.03
C GLN A 31 -4.01 1.31 8.28
N PHE A 32 -3.99 1.37 6.95
CA PHE A 32 -5.01 0.78 6.10
C PHE A 32 -4.39 -0.12 5.06
N TYR A 33 -4.98 -1.29 4.85
CA TYR A 33 -4.67 -2.15 3.73
C TYR A 33 -5.84 -2.17 2.76
N LEU A 34 -5.63 -1.64 1.55
CA LEU A 34 -6.63 -1.59 0.49
C LEU A 34 -6.48 -2.82 -0.43
N ASP A 35 -7.32 -3.81 -0.20
CA ASP A 35 -7.47 -4.97 -1.07
C ASP A 35 -8.45 -4.69 -2.20
N GLY A 36 -8.15 -5.20 -3.37
CA GLY A 36 -9.06 -5.12 -4.51
C GLY A 36 -8.47 -5.82 -5.73
N PRO A 37 -9.31 -6.52 -6.51
CA PRO A 37 -8.85 -7.17 -7.73
C PRO A 37 -8.31 -6.17 -8.76
N GLY A 38 -7.64 -6.70 -9.78
CA GLY A 38 -7.27 -5.91 -10.95
C GLY A 38 -8.49 -5.21 -11.53
N GLY A 39 -8.36 -3.91 -11.88
CA GLY A 39 -9.47 -3.14 -12.42
C GLY A 39 -10.41 -2.52 -11.39
N SER A 40 -10.26 -2.73 -10.09
CA SER A 40 -11.13 -2.13 -9.07
C SER A 40 -10.92 -0.62 -8.83
N GLY A 41 -9.99 0.01 -9.57
CA GLY A 41 -9.74 1.45 -9.49
C GLY A 41 -8.82 1.88 -8.35
N LYS A 42 -7.96 0.99 -7.79
CA LYS A 42 -6.99 1.33 -6.74
C LYS A 42 -6.11 2.52 -7.12
N THR A 43 -5.50 2.50 -8.31
CA THR A 43 -4.64 3.59 -8.80
C THR A 43 -5.38 4.93 -8.88
N PHE A 44 -6.64 4.90 -9.36
CA PHE A 44 -7.50 6.08 -9.38
C PHE A 44 -7.74 6.63 -7.96
N MET A 45 -7.97 5.75 -6.99
CA MET A 45 -8.12 6.12 -5.58
C MET A 45 -6.86 6.81 -5.04
N TYR A 46 -5.67 6.24 -5.28
CA TYR A 46 -4.42 6.81 -4.80
C TYR A 46 -4.17 8.21 -5.38
N ASN A 47 -4.35 8.36 -6.68
CA ASN A 47 -4.22 9.66 -7.34
C ASN A 47 -5.31 10.64 -6.87
N THR A 48 -6.51 10.17 -6.51
CA THR A 48 -7.55 11.02 -5.92
C THR A 48 -7.13 11.53 -4.54
N PHE A 49 -6.56 10.68 -3.66
CA PHE A 49 -5.98 11.13 -2.39
C PHE A 49 -4.91 12.19 -2.60
N GLY A 50 -3.97 11.95 -3.54
CA GLY A 50 -2.90 12.87 -3.85
C GLY A 50 -3.43 14.24 -4.27
N ASN A 51 -4.28 14.27 -5.30
CA ASN A 51 -4.82 15.53 -5.81
C ASN A 51 -5.61 16.31 -4.75
N VAL A 52 -6.41 15.63 -3.93
CA VAL A 52 -7.21 16.28 -2.88
C VAL A 52 -6.32 16.86 -1.79
N LEU A 53 -5.33 16.10 -1.33
CA LEU A 53 -4.47 16.54 -0.24
C LEU A 53 -3.47 17.61 -0.69
N GLU A 54 -2.88 17.48 -1.88
CA GLU A 54 -2.02 18.50 -2.47
C GLU A 54 -2.81 19.80 -2.73
N GLY A 55 -4.06 19.70 -3.21
CA GLY A 55 -4.95 20.85 -3.34
C GLY A 55 -5.30 21.55 -2.01
N GLN A 56 -5.12 20.84 -0.88
CA GLN A 56 -5.23 21.40 0.48
C GLN A 56 -3.87 21.87 1.04
N GLY A 57 -2.82 21.91 0.23
CA GLY A 57 -1.46 22.23 0.68
C GLY A 57 -0.82 21.19 1.60
N LYS A 58 -1.33 19.95 1.62
CA LYS A 58 -0.81 18.86 2.43
C LYS A 58 0.15 17.98 1.63
N THR A 59 1.22 17.56 2.25
CA THR A 59 2.21 16.67 1.64
C THR A 59 1.73 15.22 1.62
N VAL A 60 1.89 14.56 0.47
CA VAL A 60 1.62 13.12 0.29
C VAL A 60 2.88 12.44 -0.24
N ILE A 61 3.23 11.29 0.31
CA ILE A 61 4.31 10.45 -0.19
C ILE A 61 3.67 9.23 -0.86
N MET A 62 3.89 9.08 -2.17
CA MET A 62 3.42 7.94 -2.93
C MET A 62 4.58 7.11 -3.42
N VAL A 63 4.63 5.86 -3.00
CA VAL A 63 5.67 4.93 -3.40
C VAL A 63 5.09 3.63 -3.94
N ALA A 64 5.86 2.97 -4.79
CA ALA A 64 5.52 1.65 -5.30
C ALA A 64 6.70 0.68 -5.17
N SER A 65 6.40 -0.61 -5.20
CA SER A 65 7.42 -1.67 -5.13
C SER A 65 8.31 -1.72 -6.36
N THR A 66 7.78 -1.34 -7.53
CA THR A 66 8.51 -1.32 -8.81
C THR A 66 8.50 0.06 -9.43
N ARG A 67 9.48 0.32 -10.32
CA ARG A 67 9.54 1.59 -11.07
C ARG A 67 8.31 1.77 -11.98
N ILE A 68 7.88 0.72 -12.66
CA ILE A 68 6.72 0.76 -13.54
C ILE A 68 5.45 1.12 -12.75
N ALA A 69 5.25 0.51 -11.59
CA ALA A 69 4.09 0.84 -10.74
C ALA A 69 4.17 2.30 -10.22
N ALA A 70 5.37 2.80 -9.94
CA ALA A 70 5.56 4.18 -9.49
C ALA A 70 5.13 5.22 -10.54
N THR A 71 5.32 4.95 -11.84
CA THR A 71 4.91 5.89 -12.91
C THR A 71 3.39 6.06 -13.04
N LEU A 72 2.60 5.18 -12.44
CA LEU A 72 1.13 5.27 -12.43
C LEU A 72 0.61 6.20 -11.33
N LEU A 73 1.46 6.57 -10.38
CA LEU A 73 1.11 7.43 -9.25
C LEU A 73 1.53 8.87 -9.51
N LEU A 74 0.72 9.79 -9.00
CA LEU A 74 1.05 11.22 -9.00
C LEU A 74 2.34 11.45 -8.19
N ASN A 75 3.37 12.02 -8.81
CA ASN A 75 4.69 12.23 -8.19
C ASN A 75 5.27 10.95 -7.55
N GLY A 76 4.92 9.77 -8.11
CA GLY A 76 5.29 8.48 -7.54
C GLY A 76 6.78 8.16 -7.68
N ALA A 77 7.33 7.53 -6.66
CA ALA A 77 8.71 7.06 -6.63
C ALA A 77 8.78 5.59 -6.20
N THR A 78 9.96 4.96 -6.30
CA THR A 78 10.11 3.62 -5.75
C THR A 78 10.29 3.68 -4.24
N TYR A 79 9.72 2.70 -3.53
CA TYR A 79 9.89 2.53 -2.10
C TYR A 79 11.36 2.60 -1.65
N HIS A 80 12.25 1.89 -2.37
CA HIS A 80 13.66 1.80 -2.06
C HIS A 80 14.38 3.16 -2.18
N SER A 81 14.09 3.93 -3.23
CA SER A 81 14.71 5.25 -3.42
C SER A 81 14.23 6.27 -2.40
N THR A 82 12.92 6.28 -2.10
CA THR A 82 12.32 7.24 -1.17
C THR A 82 12.78 6.98 0.26
N PHE A 83 12.75 5.73 0.71
CA PHE A 83 13.12 5.39 2.10
C PHE A 83 14.59 5.02 2.26
N LYS A 84 15.42 5.18 1.23
CA LYS A 84 16.87 4.90 1.23
C LYS A 84 17.19 3.51 1.80
N ILE A 85 16.44 2.52 1.35
CA ILE A 85 16.62 1.11 1.69
C ILE A 85 17.30 0.42 0.51
N ASP A 86 18.38 -0.30 0.78
CA ASP A 86 19.10 -1.05 -0.24
C ASP A 86 18.26 -2.27 -0.68
N PRO A 87 17.88 -2.37 -1.96
CA PRO A 87 17.07 -3.49 -2.44
C PRO A 87 17.84 -4.82 -2.49
N SER A 88 19.17 -4.78 -2.52
CA SER A 88 20.00 -5.99 -2.69
C SER A 88 20.06 -6.85 -1.43
N ILE A 89 19.91 -6.24 -0.26
CA ILE A 89 20.04 -6.92 1.04
C ILE A 89 18.91 -6.45 1.97
N ILE A 90 17.70 -7.00 1.81
CA ILE A 90 16.59 -6.73 2.72
C ILE A 90 16.41 -7.90 3.68
N THR A 91 16.84 -7.72 4.92
CA THR A 91 16.78 -8.69 6.02
C THR A 91 16.03 -8.12 7.21
N ASP A 92 15.91 -8.91 8.26
CA ASP A 92 15.28 -8.47 9.52
C ASP A 92 16.02 -7.32 10.22
N THR A 93 17.31 -7.18 9.96
CA THR A 93 18.17 -6.11 10.49
C THR A 93 18.24 -4.88 9.61
N THR A 94 17.62 -4.92 8.43
CA THR A 94 17.65 -3.79 7.48
C THR A 94 17.16 -2.50 8.13
N THR A 95 17.96 -1.47 7.95
CA THR A 95 17.66 -0.11 8.39
C THR A 95 17.74 0.86 7.21
N SER A 96 17.08 1.96 7.32
CA SER A 96 17.16 3.05 6.34
C SER A 96 18.40 3.91 6.58
N LYS A 97 19.00 4.40 5.49
CA LYS A 97 20.11 5.36 5.50
C LYS A 97 19.63 6.83 5.60
N ILE A 98 18.36 7.07 5.95
CA ILE A 98 17.85 8.43 6.11
C ILE A 98 18.42 9.04 7.42
N GLU A 99 19.08 10.17 7.26
CA GLU A 99 19.53 10.99 8.37
C GLU A 99 18.39 11.86 8.90
N GLU A 100 18.40 12.14 10.20
CA GLU A 100 17.30 12.79 10.93
C GLU A 100 17.01 14.22 10.44
N HIS A 101 18.05 14.92 9.99
CA HIS A 101 17.97 16.30 9.50
C HIS A 101 17.91 16.43 7.96
N SER A 102 17.85 15.30 7.25
CA SER A 102 17.77 15.30 5.80
C SER A 102 16.44 15.87 5.29
N HIS A 103 16.45 16.36 4.04
CA HIS A 103 15.23 16.82 3.36
C HIS A 103 14.13 15.72 3.34
N ILE A 104 14.53 14.45 3.15
CA ILE A 104 13.60 13.32 3.16
C ILE A 104 12.97 13.12 4.54
N ALA A 105 13.74 13.26 5.61
CA ALA A 105 13.20 13.18 6.97
C ALA A 105 12.20 14.32 7.26
N LYS A 106 12.47 15.54 6.75
CA LYS A 106 11.52 16.66 6.81
C LYS A 106 10.24 16.33 6.04
N LEU A 107 10.37 15.84 4.80
CA LEU A 107 9.22 15.43 3.97
C LEU A 107 8.36 14.36 4.69
N ILE A 108 8.97 13.37 5.31
CA ILE A 108 8.26 12.34 6.07
C ILE A 108 7.53 12.95 7.28
N ARG A 109 8.16 13.89 8.00
CA ARG A 109 7.49 14.58 9.13
C ARG A 109 6.26 15.37 8.69
N GLU A 110 6.34 16.04 7.55
CA GLU A 110 5.27 16.88 7.00
C GLU A 110 4.18 16.06 6.30
N ALA A 111 4.50 14.85 5.84
CA ALA A 111 3.55 14.02 5.12
C ALA A 111 2.29 13.72 5.95
N SER A 112 1.14 14.07 5.41
CA SER A 112 -0.18 13.74 5.96
C SER A 112 -0.60 12.31 5.64
N LEU A 113 -0.11 11.77 4.50
CA LEU A 113 -0.43 10.43 4.02
C LEU A 113 0.79 9.81 3.34
N ILE A 114 1.00 8.53 3.60
CA ILE A 114 2.00 7.69 2.90
C ILE A 114 1.25 6.54 2.22
N ILE A 115 1.39 6.41 0.90
CA ILE A 115 0.77 5.35 0.11
C ILE A 115 1.86 4.43 -0.42
N CYS A 116 1.75 3.13 -0.16
CA CYS A 116 2.59 2.08 -0.73
C CYS A 116 1.76 1.24 -1.70
N TYR A 117 1.93 1.50 -2.99
CA TYR A 117 1.24 0.80 -4.08
C TYR A 117 1.97 -0.51 -4.42
N GLU A 118 1.19 -1.53 -4.81
CA GLU A 118 1.68 -2.91 -5.04
C GLU A 118 2.47 -3.46 -3.84
N ALA A 119 1.98 -3.18 -2.64
CA ALA A 119 2.63 -3.61 -1.39
C ALA A 119 2.73 -5.13 -1.25
N THR A 120 1.89 -5.90 -1.97
CA THR A 120 1.97 -7.37 -2.00
C THR A 120 3.28 -7.90 -2.57
N MET A 121 3.99 -7.08 -3.36
CA MET A 121 5.32 -7.40 -3.88
C MET A 121 6.45 -7.01 -2.91
N MET A 122 6.14 -6.35 -1.80
CA MET A 122 7.11 -6.04 -0.74
C MET A 122 7.33 -7.24 0.16
N THR A 123 8.53 -7.34 0.70
CA THR A 123 8.83 -8.32 1.75
C THR A 123 8.38 -7.83 3.12
N ARG A 124 8.11 -8.75 4.06
CA ARG A 124 7.85 -8.39 5.46
C ARG A 124 8.97 -7.54 6.08
N TYR A 125 10.19 -7.75 5.63
CA TYR A 125 11.36 -6.99 6.09
C TYR A 125 11.32 -5.53 5.62
N ALA A 126 10.88 -5.29 4.39
CA ALA A 126 10.68 -3.95 3.87
C ALA A 126 9.60 -3.19 4.68
N LEU A 127 8.49 -3.86 4.98
CA LEU A 127 7.43 -3.29 5.82
C LEU A 127 7.92 -3.01 7.25
N LYS A 128 8.74 -3.90 7.82
CA LYS A 128 9.37 -3.71 9.13
C LYS A 128 10.34 -2.52 9.11
N ALA A 129 11.14 -2.38 8.05
CA ALA A 129 12.05 -1.26 7.88
C ALA A 129 11.29 0.08 7.79
N LEU A 130 10.15 0.11 7.07
CA LEU A 130 9.26 1.27 7.03
C LEU A 130 8.75 1.65 8.44
N ALA A 131 8.28 0.69 9.21
CA ALA A 131 7.81 0.95 10.57
C ALA A 131 8.93 1.52 11.46
N LYS A 132 10.14 0.97 11.37
CA LYS A 132 11.31 1.44 12.13
C LYS A 132 11.68 2.88 11.76
N ILE A 133 11.78 3.20 10.46
CA ILE A 133 12.18 4.54 10.03
C ILE A 133 11.13 5.61 10.40
N LEU A 134 9.84 5.30 10.25
CA LEU A 134 8.79 6.23 10.62
C LEU A 134 8.79 6.50 12.13
N ARG A 135 8.96 5.49 12.97
CA ARG A 135 9.11 5.67 14.42
C ARG A 135 10.32 6.54 14.78
N LYS A 136 11.47 6.27 14.16
CA LYS A 136 12.71 7.05 14.36
C LYS A 136 12.49 8.52 14.00
N ILE A 137 11.98 8.81 12.80
CA ILE A 137 11.80 10.19 12.32
C ILE A 137 10.74 10.94 13.12
N MET A 138 9.65 10.25 13.51
CA MET A 138 8.55 10.84 14.29
C MET A 138 8.84 10.87 15.80
N LYS A 139 9.97 10.32 16.25
CA LYS A 139 10.42 10.27 17.66
C LYS A 139 9.35 9.68 18.60
N ASN A 140 8.65 8.64 18.15
CA ASN A 140 7.67 7.93 18.99
C ASN A 140 7.60 6.45 18.62
N ASN A 141 7.12 5.61 19.55
CA ASN A 141 7.02 4.15 19.38
C ASN A 141 5.65 3.65 18.90
N LEU A 142 4.74 4.57 18.56
CA LEU A 142 3.44 4.19 18.02
C LEU A 142 3.57 3.49 16.67
N PRO A 143 2.60 2.69 16.26
CA PRO A 143 2.61 2.05 14.96
C PRO A 143 2.87 3.05 13.85
N TYR A 144 3.89 2.78 13.02
CA TYR A 144 4.33 3.64 11.91
C TYR A 144 4.55 5.12 12.31
N GLY A 145 5.00 5.37 13.55
CA GLY A 145 5.22 6.75 14.04
C GLY A 145 3.95 7.61 14.06
N LYS A 146 2.77 7.00 14.21
CA LYS A 146 1.46 7.66 14.16
C LYS A 146 1.10 8.27 12.78
N LYS A 147 1.85 7.96 11.71
CA LYS A 147 1.52 8.41 10.35
C LYS A 147 0.32 7.66 9.80
N VAL A 148 -0.45 8.31 8.92
CA VAL A 148 -1.47 7.62 8.14
C VAL A 148 -0.77 6.91 6.99
N VAL A 149 -0.92 5.58 6.94
CA VAL A 149 -0.27 4.72 5.95
C VAL A 149 -1.32 3.87 5.24
N VAL A 150 -1.33 3.91 3.91
CA VAL A 150 -2.15 3.04 3.08
C VAL A 150 -1.24 2.09 2.32
N LEU A 151 -1.35 0.81 2.60
CA LEU A 151 -0.79 -0.25 1.75
C LEU A 151 -1.87 -0.69 0.76
N GLY A 152 -1.51 -0.91 -0.47
CA GLY A 152 -2.47 -1.43 -1.42
C GLY A 152 -1.87 -2.43 -2.38
N GLY A 153 -2.65 -3.43 -2.74
CA GLY A 153 -2.23 -4.48 -3.65
C GLY A 153 -3.30 -5.54 -3.81
N ASP A 154 -2.98 -6.53 -4.60
CA ASP A 154 -3.82 -7.71 -4.83
C ASP A 154 -2.96 -8.97 -4.62
N PHE A 155 -3.27 -9.74 -3.58
CA PHE A 155 -2.53 -10.98 -3.30
C PHE A 155 -2.71 -12.06 -4.37
N ARG A 156 -3.73 -11.96 -5.22
CA ARG A 156 -3.93 -12.86 -6.38
C ARG A 156 -2.89 -12.60 -7.47
N GLN A 157 -2.32 -11.37 -7.49
CA GLN A 157 -1.28 -10.95 -8.43
C GLN A 157 0.12 -10.93 -7.80
N CYS A 158 0.26 -11.50 -6.60
CA CYS A 158 1.51 -11.48 -5.88
C CYS A 158 2.54 -12.41 -6.55
N LEU A 159 3.58 -11.82 -7.12
CA LEU A 159 4.73 -12.53 -7.67
C LEU A 159 5.99 -12.15 -6.87
N LEU A 160 6.03 -12.56 -5.61
CA LEU A 160 7.21 -12.33 -4.79
C LEU A 160 8.33 -13.28 -5.23
N VAL A 161 9.39 -12.71 -5.79
CA VAL A 161 10.58 -13.46 -6.20
C VAL A 161 11.67 -13.28 -5.15
N ILE A 162 12.17 -14.40 -4.60
CA ILE A 162 13.31 -14.42 -3.71
C ILE A 162 14.43 -15.18 -4.39
N LYS A 163 15.55 -14.50 -4.62
CA LYS A 163 16.73 -15.11 -5.26
C LYS A 163 17.15 -16.36 -4.47
N HIS A 164 17.23 -17.52 -5.15
CA HIS A 164 17.53 -18.82 -4.55
C HIS A 164 16.56 -19.27 -3.43
N GLY A 165 15.38 -18.65 -3.32
CA GLY A 165 14.37 -18.99 -2.31
C GLY A 165 13.47 -20.14 -2.75
N LYS A 166 13.25 -21.13 -1.85
CA LYS A 166 12.21 -22.14 -2.01
C LYS A 166 10.83 -21.54 -1.68
N ARG A 167 9.74 -22.22 -2.09
CA ARG A 167 8.35 -21.79 -1.86
C ARG A 167 8.06 -21.44 -0.38
N VAL A 168 8.58 -22.23 0.55
CA VAL A 168 8.42 -21.97 2.00
C VAL A 168 8.96 -20.58 2.37
N LYS A 169 10.16 -20.25 1.92
CA LYS A 169 10.78 -18.94 2.18
C LYS A 169 10.01 -17.79 1.55
N MET A 170 9.39 -17.99 0.38
CA MET A 170 8.51 -16.98 -0.24
C MET A 170 7.29 -16.71 0.64
N VAL A 171 6.61 -17.79 1.11
CA VAL A 171 5.44 -17.66 1.99
C VAL A 171 5.79 -16.97 3.31
N GLU A 172 6.92 -17.32 3.92
CA GLU A 172 7.39 -16.70 5.15
C GLU A 172 7.67 -15.19 5.00
N THR A 173 8.05 -14.78 3.80
CA THR A 173 8.54 -13.42 3.52
C THR A 173 7.43 -12.46 3.09
N ILE A 174 6.22 -12.93 2.83
CA ILE A 174 5.09 -12.07 2.46
C ILE A 174 4.71 -11.10 3.58
N ILE A 175 4.18 -9.94 3.20
CA ILE A 175 3.82 -8.88 4.16
C ILE A 175 2.78 -9.31 5.20
N LYS A 176 1.90 -10.28 4.90
CA LYS A 176 0.93 -10.84 5.85
C LYS A 176 1.60 -11.42 7.10
N ASN A 177 2.81 -11.96 6.95
CA ASN A 177 3.59 -12.54 8.06
C ASN A 177 4.47 -11.51 8.78
N CYS A 178 4.28 -10.22 8.51
CA CYS A 178 4.92 -9.16 9.26
C CYS A 178 4.19 -8.95 10.61
N PRO A 179 4.89 -8.88 11.76
CA PRO A 179 4.26 -8.58 13.04
C PRO A 179 3.45 -7.29 13.05
N PHE A 180 3.79 -6.34 12.18
CA PHE A 180 3.07 -5.08 12.05
C PHE A 180 1.85 -5.14 11.13
N SER A 181 1.57 -6.28 10.47
CA SER A 181 0.43 -6.43 9.57
C SER A 181 -0.91 -6.37 10.31
N SER A 182 -0.95 -6.81 11.57
CA SER A 182 -2.14 -6.77 12.42
C SER A 182 -2.64 -5.35 12.74
N HIS A 183 -1.80 -4.33 12.56
CA HIS A 183 -2.21 -2.94 12.75
C HIS A 183 -3.03 -2.38 11.58
N PHE A 184 -3.08 -3.09 10.44
CA PHE A 184 -3.73 -2.57 9.24
C PHE A 184 -5.23 -2.90 9.23
N HIS A 185 -6.03 -1.84 9.25
CA HIS A 185 -7.47 -1.94 9.00
C HIS A 185 -7.73 -2.31 7.54
N GLN A 186 -8.49 -3.39 7.33
CA GLN A 186 -8.75 -3.94 5.99
C GLN A 186 -9.85 -3.16 5.29
N LEU A 187 -9.53 -2.60 4.13
CA LEU A 187 -10.46 -1.95 3.22
C LEU A 187 -10.55 -2.78 1.94
N LYS A 188 -11.75 -2.91 1.36
CA LYS A 188 -11.96 -3.75 0.17
C LYS A 188 -12.69 -2.99 -0.92
N LEU A 189 -12.21 -3.15 -2.15
CA LEU A 189 -12.91 -2.75 -3.37
C LEU A 189 -13.35 -4.02 -4.11
N HIS A 190 -14.64 -4.11 -4.42
CA HIS A 190 -15.21 -5.29 -5.07
C HIS A 190 -15.53 -5.06 -6.53
N GLN A 191 -15.98 -3.86 -6.89
CA GLN A 191 -16.45 -3.55 -8.23
C GLN A 191 -15.29 -3.46 -9.23
N ASN A 192 -15.37 -4.23 -10.31
CA ASN A 192 -14.48 -4.07 -11.45
C ASN A 192 -14.91 -2.86 -12.29
N MET A 193 -14.00 -1.92 -12.51
CA MET A 193 -14.23 -0.68 -13.25
C MET A 193 -13.73 -0.75 -14.71
N ARG A 194 -13.10 -1.87 -15.10
CA ARG A 194 -12.54 -2.06 -16.46
C ARG A 194 -13.43 -2.90 -17.36
N THR A 195 -14.31 -3.70 -16.78
CA THR A 195 -15.19 -4.55 -17.56
C THR A 195 -16.31 -3.72 -18.17
N VAL A 196 -16.52 -3.88 -19.48
CA VAL A 196 -17.67 -3.29 -20.20
C VAL A 196 -18.97 -3.93 -19.69
N ALA A 197 -20.06 -3.19 -19.70
CA ALA A 197 -21.37 -3.70 -19.33
C ALA A 197 -21.64 -4.99 -20.13
N GLY A 198 -21.96 -6.10 -19.43
CA GLY A 198 -22.18 -7.43 -20.00
C GLY A 198 -21.05 -8.45 -19.83
N SER A 199 -19.83 -8.03 -19.43
CA SER A 199 -18.70 -8.96 -19.19
C SER A 199 -18.46 -9.32 -17.73
N GLN A 200 -19.49 -9.20 -16.86
CA GLN A 200 -19.38 -9.56 -15.45
C GLN A 200 -18.95 -11.01 -15.24
N LYS A 201 -19.49 -11.94 -16.04
CA LYS A 201 -19.11 -13.37 -15.98
C LYS A 201 -17.60 -13.59 -16.19
N HIS A 202 -16.99 -12.84 -17.11
CA HIS A 202 -15.53 -12.90 -17.32
C HIS A 202 -14.75 -12.34 -16.14
N ALA A 203 -15.20 -11.24 -15.54
CA ALA A 203 -14.59 -10.68 -14.33
C ALA A 203 -14.66 -11.66 -13.16
N ASP A 204 -15.80 -12.32 -12.95
CA ASP A 204 -15.98 -13.32 -11.90
C ASP A 204 -15.11 -14.56 -12.14
N TRP A 205 -15.00 -15.00 -13.40
CA TRP A 205 -14.09 -16.07 -13.78
C TRP A 205 -12.62 -15.74 -13.47
N LEU A 206 -12.17 -14.52 -13.79
CA LEU A 206 -10.82 -14.07 -13.46
C LEU A 206 -10.56 -14.06 -11.94
N ILE A 207 -11.56 -13.67 -11.14
CA ILE A 207 -11.46 -13.72 -9.68
C ILE A 207 -11.36 -15.17 -9.20
N THR A 208 -12.16 -16.08 -9.74
CA THR A 208 -12.15 -17.51 -9.41
C THR A 208 -10.81 -18.14 -9.77
N LEU A 209 -10.27 -17.81 -10.94
CA LEU A 209 -8.93 -18.21 -11.37
C LEU A 209 -7.86 -17.71 -10.40
N GLY A 210 -7.88 -16.41 -10.06
CA GLY A 210 -6.93 -15.78 -9.16
C GLY A 210 -6.99 -16.33 -7.73
N ASN A 211 -8.15 -16.78 -7.28
CA ASN A 211 -8.35 -17.44 -5.99
C ASN A 211 -7.93 -18.92 -6.00
N GLY A 212 -7.66 -19.50 -7.19
CA GLY A 212 -7.34 -20.93 -7.33
C GLY A 212 -8.54 -21.85 -7.05
N THR A 213 -9.77 -21.35 -7.24
CA THR A 213 -11.02 -22.08 -6.97
C THR A 213 -11.74 -22.54 -8.22
N LEU A 214 -11.08 -22.47 -9.38
CA LEU A 214 -11.63 -23.08 -10.61
C LEU A 214 -11.79 -24.60 -10.42
N PRO A 215 -12.90 -25.19 -10.89
CA PRO A 215 -13.04 -26.64 -10.93
C PRO A 215 -11.87 -27.25 -11.71
N ARG A 216 -11.27 -28.30 -11.18
CA ARG A 216 -10.32 -29.10 -11.95
C ARG A 216 -11.10 -29.80 -13.06
N LEU A 217 -10.70 -29.61 -14.30
CA LEU A 217 -11.14 -30.49 -15.37
C LEU A 217 -10.52 -31.86 -15.06
N GLU A 218 -11.36 -32.84 -14.76
CA GLU A 218 -10.94 -34.25 -14.77
C GLU A 218 -10.65 -34.58 -16.23
N ILE A 219 -9.36 -34.79 -16.56
CA ILE A 219 -8.90 -35.28 -17.86
C ILE A 219 -8.80 -36.78 -17.74
#